data_444a733214720b305edbee9859d3bab2
#
_entry.id   444a733214720b305edbee9859d3bab2
#
_cell.length_a   1.000
_cell.length_b   1.000
_cell.length_c   1.000
_cell.angle_alpha   90.00
_cell.angle_beta   90.00
_cell.angle_gamma   90.00
#
_symmetry.space_group_name_H-M   'P 1'
#
loop_
_entity.id
_entity.type
_entity.pdbx_description
1 polymer ?
#
loop_
_entity_poly.entity_id
_entity_poly.type
_entity_poly.pdbx_seq_one_letter_code
_entity_poly.pdbx_strand_id
1 'polypeptide(L)'
;IGAAYREFGFCCISGHGIPKADIDAAYDVFQRFFALPAETKMQYHQVGTGGARGYTPFGIETAKDSKYPDLKEFWHIGRELPPASKYAEVMAPNIWPREVEGFRQSGYGLYQALDSLGARVLRALALHIDLAENFFEDKVNFGNSILRPIHYPPITAVDIPNVRAGAHEDINF
;
A
#
# COMPACT_ATOMS: atom_id res chain seq x y z
N ILE A 1 -21.80 -5.08 0.85
CA ILE A 1 -20.43 -5.41 0.44
C ILE A 1 -20.46 -6.64 -0.48
N GLY A 2 -20.88 -7.82 0.01
CA GLY A 2 -20.81 -9.07 -0.75
C GLY A 2 -21.58 -9.08 -2.07
N ALA A 3 -22.77 -8.46 -2.12
CA ALA A 3 -23.52 -8.31 -3.38
C ALA A 3 -22.74 -7.48 -4.41
N ALA A 4 -22.12 -6.38 -3.98
CA ALA A 4 -21.31 -5.53 -4.85
C ALA A 4 -20.08 -6.27 -5.39
N TYR A 5 -19.38 -7.04 -4.54
CA TYR A 5 -18.26 -7.87 -4.99
C TYR A 5 -18.69 -8.95 -6.00
N ARG A 6 -19.86 -9.55 -5.83
CA ARG A 6 -20.39 -10.56 -6.76
C ARG A 6 -20.75 -9.97 -8.11
N GLU A 7 -21.33 -8.77 -8.13
CA GLU A 7 -21.82 -8.12 -9.33
C GLU A 7 -20.72 -7.37 -10.09
N PHE A 8 -19.88 -6.61 -9.36
CA PHE A 8 -18.94 -5.68 -9.97
C PHE A 8 -17.47 -6.03 -9.73
N GLY A 9 -17.16 -6.97 -8.83
CA GLY A 9 -15.78 -7.22 -8.37
C GLY A 9 -15.20 -6.14 -7.45
N PHE A 10 -15.92 -5.05 -7.19
CA PHE A 10 -15.52 -3.90 -6.40
C PHE A 10 -16.64 -3.40 -5.49
N CYS A 11 -16.27 -2.73 -4.41
CA CYS A 11 -17.24 -1.96 -3.63
C CYS A 11 -16.61 -0.65 -3.12
N CYS A 12 -17.43 0.37 -2.94
CA CYS A 12 -17.07 1.58 -2.22
C CYS A 12 -17.69 1.55 -0.82
N ILE A 13 -16.89 1.90 0.18
CA ILE A 13 -17.32 1.95 1.58
C ILE A 13 -17.41 3.40 2.01
N SER A 14 -18.61 3.87 2.34
CA SER A 14 -18.84 5.17 2.96
C SER A 14 -19.03 5.03 4.46
N GLY A 15 -18.80 6.09 5.23
CA GLY A 15 -18.94 6.05 6.69
C GLY A 15 -17.93 5.12 7.37
N HIS A 16 -16.77 4.92 6.78
CA HIS A 16 -15.73 4.00 7.26
C HIS A 16 -15.10 4.41 8.60
N GLY A 17 -15.32 5.64 9.05
CA GLY A 17 -14.87 6.14 10.35
C GLY A 17 -13.42 6.64 10.40
N ILE A 18 -12.68 6.61 9.28
CA ILE A 18 -11.35 7.25 9.22
C ILE A 18 -11.56 8.73 8.99
N PRO A 19 -11.05 9.62 9.88
CA PRO A 19 -11.19 11.05 9.71
C PRO A 19 -10.55 11.54 8.40
N LYS A 20 -11.26 12.42 7.68
CA LYS A 20 -10.70 13.00 6.45
C LYS A 20 -9.38 13.72 6.70
N ALA A 21 -9.22 14.37 7.84
CA ALA A 21 -7.99 15.05 8.22
C ALA A 21 -6.78 14.10 8.29
N ASP A 22 -6.97 12.88 8.76
CA ASP A 22 -5.89 11.88 8.83
C ASP A 22 -5.48 11.39 7.43
N ILE A 23 -6.47 11.22 6.55
CA ILE A 23 -6.23 10.89 5.15
C ILE A 23 -5.47 12.03 4.46
N ASP A 24 -5.94 13.27 4.61
CA ASP A 24 -5.31 14.45 4.01
C ASP A 24 -3.86 14.64 4.52
N ALA A 25 -3.63 14.46 5.82
CA ALA A 25 -2.29 14.54 6.40
C ALA A 25 -1.33 13.46 5.85
N ALA A 26 -1.83 12.24 5.63
CA ALA A 26 -1.03 11.19 5.00
C ALA A 26 -0.72 11.53 3.54
N TYR A 27 -1.69 12.03 2.77
CA TYR A 27 -1.44 12.48 1.39
C TYR A 27 -0.43 13.62 1.33
N ASP A 28 -0.49 14.60 2.24
CA ASP A 28 0.46 15.71 2.29
C ASP A 28 1.90 15.21 2.46
N VAL A 29 2.16 14.33 3.43
CA VAL A 29 3.51 13.82 3.66
C VAL A 29 4.01 12.96 2.48
N PHE A 30 3.13 12.21 1.81
CA PHE A 30 3.50 11.43 0.64
C PHE A 30 3.83 12.33 -0.55
N GLN A 31 3.05 13.38 -0.80
CA GLN A 31 3.33 14.36 -1.86
C GLN A 31 4.66 15.07 -1.62
N ARG A 32 4.92 15.50 -0.38
CA ARG A 32 6.20 16.13 -0.02
C ARG A 32 7.37 15.19 -0.24
N PHE A 33 7.24 13.91 0.06
CA PHE A 33 8.29 12.93 -0.21
C PHE A 33 8.55 12.77 -1.71
N PHE A 34 7.50 12.56 -2.51
CA PHE A 34 7.67 12.38 -3.96
C PHE A 34 8.20 13.63 -4.67
N ALA A 35 8.02 14.81 -4.08
CA ALA A 35 8.58 16.07 -4.58
C ALA A 35 10.09 16.24 -4.27
N LEU A 36 10.69 15.39 -3.44
CA LEU A 36 12.13 15.46 -3.14
C LEU A 36 12.96 15.13 -4.39
N PRO A 37 14.22 15.62 -4.46
CA PRO A 37 15.17 15.25 -5.51
C PRO A 37 15.33 13.73 -5.60
N ALA A 38 15.51 13.22 -6.82
CA ALA A 38 15.63 11.78 -7.07
C ALA A 38 16.76 11.13 -6.26
N GLU A 39 17.90 11.79 -6.15
CA GLU A 39 19.06 11.34 -5.35
C GLU A 39 18.73 11.19 -3.85
N THR A 40 17.90 12.08 -3.31
CA THR A 40 17.41 11.99 -1.92
C THR A 40 16.47 10.80 -1.75
N LYS A 41 15.51 10.63 -2.66
CA LYS A 41 14.59 9.49 -2.63
C LYS A 41 15.33 8.15 -2.76
N MET A 42 16.35 8.09 -3.60
CA MET A 42 17.16 6.88 -3.80
C MET A 42 17.89 6.39 -2.54
N GLN A 43 18.13 7.24 -1.55
CA GLN A 43 18.72 6.82 -0.26
C GLN A 43 17.79 5.84 0.51
N TYR A 44 16.51 5.83 0.18
CA TYR A 44 15.49 4.97 0.78
C TYR A 44 15.14 3.74 -0.07
N HIS A 45 15.83 3.55 -1.19
CA HIS A 45 15.68 2.34 -2.01
C HIS A 45 16.50 1.19 -1.45
N GLN A 46 15.83 0.14 -1.02
CA GLN A 46 16.47 -1.06 -0.48
C GLN A 46 16.66 -2.12 -1.55
N VAL A 47 17.85 -2.16 -2.14
CA VAL A 47 18.20 -3.17 -3.14
C VAL A 47 18.15 -4.57 -2.52
N GLY A 48 17.59 -5.54 -3.24
CA GLY A 48 17.54 -6.96 -2.83
C GLY A 48 16.39 -7.32 -1.88
N THR A 49 15.57 -6.36 -1.47
CA THR A 49 14.40 -6.63 -0.61
C THR A 49 13.09 -6.83 -1.39
N GLY A 50 13.15 -6.84 -2.72
CA GLY A 50 11.96 -6.90 -3.57
C GLY A 50 11.01 -5.69 -3.40
N GLY A 51 11.52 -4.56 -2.90
CA GLY A 51 10.71 -3.37 -2.63
C GLY A 51 9.75 -3.52 -1.44
N ALA A 52 9.99 -4.48 -0.55
CA ALA A 52 9.09 -4.81 0.55
C ALA A 52 8.85 -3.65 1.53
N ARG A 53 9.76 -2.70 1.61
CA ARG A 53 9.69 -1.48 2.45
C ARG A 53 10.44 -0.33 1.78
N GLY A 54 10.06 0.89 2.10
CA GLY A 54 10.72 2.08 1.62
C GLY A 54 10.37 2.43 0.17
N TYR A 55 11.28 3.11 -0.49
CA TYR A 55 11.07 3.69 -1.81
C TYR A 55 11.41 2.71 -2.94
N THR A 56 10.55 2.67 -3.94
CA THR A 56 10.82 1.99 -5.21
C THR A 56 10.75 3.02 -6.36
N PRO A 57 11.85 3.21 -7.09
CA PRO A 57 11.94 4.21 -8.15
C PRO A 57 11.25 3.76 -9.45
N PHE A 58 11.11 4.69 -10.39
CA PHE A 58 10.64 4.40 -11.73
C PHE A 58 11.46 3.30 -12.40
N GLY A 59 10.82 2.51 -13.24
CA GLY A 59 11.47 1.53 -14.09
C GLY A 59 11.80 0.19 -13.40
N ILE A 60 11.41 0.00 -12.16
CA ILE A 60 11.64 -1.28 -11.43
C ILE A 60 10.46 -2.23 -11.59
N GLU A 61 9.23 -1.74 -11.43
CA GLU A 61 8.06 -2.60 -11.52
C GLU A 61 7.53 -2.67 -12.95
N THR A 62 7.31 -3.89 -13.42
CA THR A 62 6.78 -4.16 -14.76
C THR A 62 5.57 -5.08 -14.60
N ALA A 63 4.43 -4.73 -15.18
CA ALA A 63 3.26 -5.60 -15.18
C ALA A 63 3.59 -6.92 -15.87
N LYS A 64 2.98 -8.00 -15.40
CA LYS A 64 3.13 -9.32 -16.02
C LYS A 64 2.84 -9.22 -17.53
N ASP A 65 3.71 -9.82 -18.32
CA ASP A 65 3.64 -9.83 -19.81
C ASP A 65 3.87 -8.46 -20.48
N SER A 66 4.21 -7.42 -19.75
CA SER A 66 4.64 -6.14 -20.33
C SER A 66 6.13 -6.13 -20.67
N LYS A 67 6.48 -5.47 -21.77
CA LYS A 67 7.88 -5.24 -22.19
C LYS A 67 8.47 -3.97 -21.56
N TYR A 68 7.63 -3.12 -21.04
CA TYR A 68 8.01 -1.81 -20.52
C TYR A 68 7.58 -1.67 -19.08
N PRO A 69 8.42 -1.07 -18.21
CA PRO A 69 8.05 -0.81 -16.84
C PRO A 69 6.93 0.23 -16.75
N ASP A 70 6.14 0.13 -15.69
CA ASP A 70 5.12 1.11 -15.39
C ASP A 70 5.73 2.46 -15.02
N LEU A 71 5.07 3.55 -15.45
CA LEU A 71 5.49 4.91 -15.14
C LEU A 71 5.01 5.32 -13.75
N LYS A 72 5.53 4.65 -12.73
CA LYS A 72 5.19 4.92 -11.34
C LYS A 72 6.43 4.79 -10.45
N GLU A 73 6.41 5.54 -9.39
CA GLU A 73 7.26 5.35 -8.21
C GLU A 73 6.37 5.19 -6.99
N PHE A 74 6.84 4.52 -5.95
CA PHE A 74 6.01 4.29 -4.78
C PHE A 74 6.83 4.12 -3.50
N TRP A 75 6.13 4.19 -2.39
CA TRP A 75 6.67 3.86 -1.07
C TRP A 75 5.87 2.71 -0.45
N HIS A 76 6.54 1.82 0.27
CA HIS A 76 5.88 0.77 1.03
C HIS A 76 6.00 0.98 2.55
N ILE A 77 4.85 0.97 3.21
CA ILE A 77 4.71 0.92 4.66
C ILE A 77 4.07 -0.42 5.01
N GLY A 78 4.71 -1.19 5.89
CA GLY A 78 4.17 -2.46 6.36
C GLY A 78 3.91 -2.44 7.85
N ARG A 79 3.47 -3.58 8.38
CA ARG A 79 3.23 -3.76 9.80
C ARG A 79 4.51 -3.60 10.62
N GLU A 80 4.45 -2.82 11.70
CA GLU A 80 5.48 -2.83 12.73
C GLU A 80 5.21 -4.01 13.70
N LEU A 81 6.20 -4.85 13.86
CA LEU A 81 6.08 -6.04 14.70
C LEU A 81 6.49 -5.73 16.15
N PRO A 82 5.87 -6.40 17.13
CA PRO A 82 6.36 -6.33 18.51
C PRO A 82 7.78 -6.90 18.61
N PRO A 83 8.55 -6.48 19.63
CA PRO A 83 9.87 -7.04 19.89
C PRO A 83 9.84 -8.56 19.99
N ALA A 84 10.84 -9.23 19.45
CA ALA A 84 10.97 -10.70 19.45
C ALA A 84 9.84 -11.46 18.73
N SER A 85 9.15 -10.80 17.78
CA SER A 85 8.16 -11.48 16.95
C SER A 85 8.81 -12.59 16.12
N LYS A 86 8.16 -13.76 16.06
CA LYS A 86 8.57 -14.87 15.20
C LYS A 86 8.56 -14.53 13.69
N TYR A 87 7.92 -13.45 13.32
CA TYR A 87 7.83 -12.98 11.94
C TYR A 87 8.93 -11.98 11.56
N ALA A 88 9.80 -11.56 12.52
CA ALA A 88 10.84 -10.56 12.26
C ALA A 88 11.85 -10.97 11.19
N GLU A 89 12.05 -12.27 10.98
CA GLU A 89 12.96 -12.79 9.94
C GLU A 89 12.39 -12.67 8.51
N VAL A 90 11.06 -12.60 8.37
CA VAL A 90 10.37 -12.58 7.07
C VAL A 90 9.68 -11.25 6.77
N MET A 91 9.54 -10.39 7.75
CA MET A 91 8.92 -9.07 7.62
C MET A 91 9.95 -7.99 7.94
N ALA A 92 10.48 -7.34 6.92
CA ALA A 92 11.43 -6.25 7.09
C ALA A 92 10.84 -5.09 7.92
N PRO A 93 11.63 -4.41 8.76
CA PRO A 93 11.18 -3.22 9.47
C PRO A 93 10.91 -2.08 8.49
N ASN A 94 10.00 -1.17 8.89
CA ASN A 94 9.81 0.07 8.15
C ASN A 94 11.07 0.94 8.23
N ILE A 95 11.28 1.71 7.19
CA ILE A 95 12.24 2.84 7.17
C ILE A 95 11.44 4.12 6.97
N TRP A 96 12.00 5.25 7.38
CA TRP A 96 11.28 6.52 7.40
C TRP A 96 12.16 7.64 6.86
N PRO A 97 11.65 8.49 5.93
CA PRO A 97 12.42 9.60 5.38
C PRO A 97 12.58 10.70 6.43
N ARG A 98 13.80 11.20 6.57
CA ARG A 98 14.15 12.23 7.55
C ARG A 98 13.75 13.63 7.08
N GLU A 99 13.66 13.81 5.77
CA GLU A 99 13.39 15.08 5.10
C GLU A 99 11.93 15.50 5.17
N VAL A 100 11.04 14.58 5.54
CA VAL A 100 9.60 14.85 5.63
C VAL A 100 9.11 14.64 7.04
N GLU A 101 9.04 15.74 7.80
CA GLU A 101 8.48 15.73 9.14
C GLU A 101 7.03 15.21 9.13
N GLY A 102 6.71 14.36 10.11
CA GLY A 102 5.37 13.75 10.25
C GLY A 102 5.12 12.54 9.33
N PHE A 103 6.05 12.16 8.45
CA PHE A 103 5.85 11.06 7.50
C PHE A 103 5.47 9.74 8.20
N ARG A 104 6.21 9.35 9.24
CA ARG A 104 5.88 8.15 10.02
C ARG A 104 4.53 8.29 10.71
N GLN A 105 4.30 9.40 11.39
CA GLN A 105 3.08 9.61 12.17
C GLN A 105 1.83 9.52 11.30
N SER A 106 1.78 10.27 10.21
CA SER A 106 0.61 10.32 9.32
C SER A 106 0.51 9.06 8.45
N GLY A 107 1.61 8.61 7.87
CA GLY A 107 1.63 7.44 6.99
C GLY A 107 1.34 6.14 7.73
N TYR A 108 1.96 5.92 8.89
CA TYR A 108 1.69 4.72 9.69
C TYR A 108 0.33 4.79 10.40
N GLY A 109 -0.11 5.98 10.80
CA GLY A 109 -1.47 6.18 11.32
C GLY A 109 -2.54 5.78 10.31
N LEU A 110 -2.39 6.19 9.04
CA LEU A 110 -3.29 5.76 7.97
C LEU A 110 -3.22 4.25 7.73
N TYR A 111 -2.00 3.65 7.73
CA TYR A 111 -1.84 2.20 7.65
C TYR A 111 -2.68 1.47 8.70
N GLN A 112 -2.57 1.87 9.97
CA GLN A 112 -3.29 1.24 11.09
C GLN A 112 -4.82 1.41 10.97
N ALA A 113 -5.27 2.59 10.54
CA ALA A 113 -6.69 2.86 10.33
C ALA A 113 -7.27 1.98 9.20
N LEU A 114 -6.53 1.82 8.09
CA LEU A 114 -6.93 0.96 6.97
C LEU A 114 -6.86 -0.54 7.33
N ASP A 115 -5.86 -0.98 8.08
CA ASP A 115 -5.76 -2.36 8.58
C ASP A 115 -6.98 -2.72 9.46
N SER A 116 -7.36 -1.81 10.36
CA SER A 116 -8.56 -1.95 11.21
C SER A 116 -9.85 -1.94 10.39
N LEU A 117 -9.93 -1.11 9.35
CA LEU A 117 -11.07 -1.11 8.42
C LEU A 117 -11.14 -2.42 7.65
N GLY A 118 -10.01 -2.93 7.15
CA GLY A 118 -9.92 -4.20 6.45
C GLY A 118 -10.46 -5.37 7.29
N ALA A 119 -10.09 -5.42 8.57
CA ALA A 119 -10.62 -6.44 9.49
C ALA A 119 -12.16 -6.38 9.61
N ARG A 120 -12.75 -5.17 9.68
CA ARG A 120 -14.22 -5.01 9.70
C ARG A 120 -14.87 -5.45 8.38
N VAL A 121 -14.23 -5.18 7.25
CA VAL A 121 -14.70 -5.63 5.94
C VAL A 121 -14.69 -7.14 5.86
N LEU A 122 -13.64 -7.80 6.34
CA LEU A 122 -13.53 -9.26 6.37
C LEU A 122 -14.62 -9.91 7.26
N ARG A 123 -14.96 -9.30 8.39
CA ARG A 123 -16.10 -9.76 9.23
C ARG A 123 -17.41 -9.69 8.44
N ALA A 124 -17.67 -8.57 7.75
CA ALA A 124 -18.88 -8.44 6.95
C ALA A 124 -18.91 -9.43 5.77
N LEU A 125 -17.76 -9.74 5.16
CA LEU A 125 -17.66 -10.76 4.12
C LEU A 125 -17.89 -12.16 4.68
N ALA A 126 -17.33 -12.50 5.84
CA ALA A 126 -17.58 -13.78 6.51
C ALA A 126 -19.09 -14.04 6.68
N LEU A 127 -19.81 -13.07 7.24
CA LEU A 127 -21.26 -13.16 7.40
C LEU A 127 -22.00 -13.29 6.04
N HIS A 128 -21.52 -12.65 4.99
CA HIS A 128 -22.16 -12.73 3.66
C HIS A 128 -22.02 -14.12 3.03
N ILE A 129 -20.97 -14.86 3.35
CA ILE A 129 -20.72 -16.21 2.83
C ILE A 129 -21.04 -17.30 3.86
N ASP A 130 -21.92 -16.98 4.82
CA ASP A 130 -22.41 -17.88 5.85
C ASP A 130 -21.31 -18.50 6.73
N LEU A 131 -20.23 -17.76 6.99
CA LEU A 131 -19.18 -18.12 7.94
C LEU A 131 -19.34 -17.39 9.27
N ALA A 132 -18.67 -17.88 10.32
CA ALA A 132 -18.60 -17.17 11.59
C ALA A 132 -17.97 -15.78 11.38
N GLU A 133 -18.49 -14.75 12.07
CA GLU A 133 -18.03 -13.35 11.93
C GLU A 133 -16.51 -13.21 12.08
N ASN A 134 -15.91 -13.96 12.96
CA ASN A 134 -14.48 -13.94 13.26
C ASN A 134 -13.63 -14.91 12.41
N PHE A 135 -14.21 -15.53 11.38
CA PHE A 135 -13.56 -16.59 10.60
C PHE A 135 -12.18 -16.19 10.03
N PHE A 136 -11.99 -14.93 9.68
CA PHE A 136 -10.75 -14.44 9.10
C PHE A 136 -9.74 -13.92 10.13
N GLU A 137 -10.08 -13.77 11.40
CA GLU A 137 -9.23 -13.11 12.41
C GLU A 137 -7.87 -13.80 12.58
N ASP A 138 -7.86 -15.11 12.68
CA ASP A 138 -6.63 -15.90 12.81
C ASP A 138 -5.78 -15.92 11.52
N LYS A 139 -6.41 -15.75 10.37
CA LYS A 139 -5.78 -15.79 9.05
C LYS A 139 -5.06 -14.48 8.71
N VAL A 140 -5.55 -13.36 9.23
CA VAL A 140 -4.96 -12.03 9.02
C VAL A 140 -4.14 -11.53 10.19
N ASN A 141 -4.09 -12.30 11.29
CA ASN A 141 -3.33 -11.94 12.49
C ASN A 141 -1.84 -11.86 12.17
N PHE A 142 -1.24 -10.69 12.39
CA PHE A 142 0.11 -10.35 11.95
C PHE A 142 0.35 -10.50 10.44
N GLY A 143 -0.70 -10.38 9.62
CA GLY A 143 -0.58 -10.41 8.17
C GLY A 143 0.39 -9.33 7.65
N ASN A 144 1.11 -9.63 6.57
CA ASN A 144 2.07 -8.72 5.95
C ASN A 144 1.36 -7.73 5.00
N SER A 145 0.32 -7.06 5.49
CA SER A 145 -0.37 -6.01 4.74
C SER A 145 0.57 -4.84 4.46
N ILE A 146 0.41 -4.21 3.31
CA ILE A 146 1.23 -3.09 2.86
C ILE A 146 0.34 -1.93 2.46
N LEU A 147 0.62 -0.74 2.97
CA LEU A 147 0.13 0.51 2.41
C LEU A 147 1.12 0.99 1.36
N ARG A 148 0.63 1.19 0.14
CA ARG A 148 1.44 1.63 -1.01
C ARG A 148 0.96 2.99 -1.52
N PRO A 149 1.49 4.11 -1.04
CA PRO A 149 1.38 5.39 -1.73
C PRO A 149 2.10 5.31 -3.07
N ILE A 150 1.39 5.65 -4.14
CA ILE A 150 1.91 5.59 -5.51
C ILE A 150 1.86 6.99 -6.11
N HIS A 151 2.95 7.38 -6.77
CA HIS A 151 3.03 8.61 -7.55
C HIS A 151 3.13 8.28 -9.04
N TYR A 152 2.19 8.81 -9.81
CA TYR A 152 2.18 8.78 -11.27
C TYR A 152 2.45 10.20 -11.77
N PRO A 153 3.65 10.49 -12.29
CA PRO A 153 3.97 11.81 -12.79
C PRO A 153 3.17 12.16 -14.06
N PRO A 154 3.08 13.43 -14.42
CA PRO A 154 2.56 13.83 -15.72
C PRO A 154 3.38 13.20 -16.85
N ILE A 155 2.70 12.68 -17.87
CA ILE A 155 3.34 12.21 -19.09
C ILE A 155 3.57 13.43 -19.98
N THR A 156 4.83 13.78 -20.20
CA THR A 156 5.23 14.96 -20.99
C THR A 156 5.67 14.62 -22.41
N ALA A 157 6.01 13.34 -22.68
CA ALA A 157 6.38 12.87 -24.02
C ALA A 157 5.18 12.20 -24.71
N VAL A 158 5.03 12.46 -26.01
CA VAL A 158 3.86 11.99 -26.79
C VAL A 158 4.02 10.54 -27.25
N ASP A 159 5.23 10.06 -27.44
CA ASP A 159 5.53 8.74 -28.01
C ASP A 159 6.33 7.86 -27.05
N ILE A 160 5.78 7.58 -25.87
CA ILE A 160 6.36 6.60 -24.96
C ILE A 160 5.55 5.30 -24.96
N PRO A 161 6.19 4.14 -25.06
CA PRO A 161 5.50 2.86 -25.05
C PRO A 161 5.03 2.45 -23.65
N ASN A 162 5.47 3.16 -22.62
CA ASN A 162 5.16 2.87 -21.23
C ASN A 162 3.78 3.35 -20.84
N VAL A 163 3.08 2.58 -20.04
CA VAL A 163 1.81 2.94 -19.41
C VAL A 163 2.02 3.30 -17.94
N ARG A 164 1.08 4.02 -17.34
CA ARG A 164 1.14 4.33 -15.89
C ARG A 164 0.93 3.08 -15.04
N ALA A 165 -0.03 2.25 -15.43
CA ALA A 165 -0.29 0.97 -14.81
C ALA A 165 -0.81 0.00 -15.88
N GLY A 166 -0.10 -1.09 -16.12
CA GLY A 166 -0.55 -2.15 -17.01
C GLY A 166 -1.78 -2.86 -16.43
N ALA A 167 -2.66 -3.38 -17.28
CA ALA A 167 -3.75 -4.22 -16.84
C ALA A 167 -3.21 -5.48 -16.17
N HIS A 168 -3.73 -5.83 -15.00
CA HIS A 168 -3.30 -6.99 -14.22
C HIS A 168 -4.45 -7.51 -13.36
N GLU A 169 -4.28 -8.72 -12.90
CA GLU A 169 -5.12 -9.33 -11.87
C GLU A 169 -4.36 -9.27 -10.54
N ASP A 170 -5.07 -8.91 -9.47
CA ASP A 170 -4.51 -9.02 -8.14
C ASP A 170 -4.49 -10.48 -7.71
N ILE A 171 -3.32 -10.94 -7.27
CA ILE A 171 -3.16 -12.28 -6.72
C ILE A 171 -3.22 -12.19 -5.22
N ASN A 172 -4.25 -12.75 -4.66
CA ASN A 172 -4.26 -13.22 -3.30
C ASN A 172 -5.58 -13.55 -2.77
N PHE A 173 -5.36 -14.17 -1.76
CA PHE A 173 -5.66 -13.89 -0.36
C PHE A 173 -4.82 -14.85 0.48
#